data_80158cfb4a76995907b144e43bec2912
#
_entry.id   80158cfb4a76995907b144e43bec2912
#
_cell.length_a   1.000
_cell.length_b   1.000
_cell.length_c   1.000
_cell.angle_alpha   90.00
_cell.angle_beta   90.00
_cell.angle_gamma   90.00
#
_symmetry.space_group_name_H-M   'P 1'
#
loop_
_entity.id
_entity.type
_entity.pdbx_description
1 polymer ?
#
loop_
_entity_poly.entity_id
_entity_poly.type
_entity_poly.pdbx_seq_one_letter_code
_entity_poly.pdbx_strand_id
1 'polypeptide(L)'
;GNGRVVVAGGLESMTNAPYLAPKMLGGARLGHAEMKDHMFLDGLEDAYETGRLMGSFAEDCAERYQFTREQQDEYAIASLEGALGAQKDGSFDAEIAPVTMETRKGAVTVSTDEQPRTARPDKIPSLRPAFRRDGTITPANASSISDGAAALVLMREGEAERAGLAPRARILGHVSHAQEPGWFTTAPIPAMRRVLERVGWTAEDVDLWEINEAFAVVPMAASVELGIPREKLNIRGGACALGH
;
A
#
# COMPACT_ATOMS: atom_id res chain seq x y z
N GLY A 1 20.17 -1.85 16.43
CA GLY A 1 20.23 -3.31 16.36
C GLY A 1 21.66 -3.82 16.39
N ASN A 2 21.84 -5.07 16.79
CA ASN A 2 23.16 -5.70 16.94
C ASN A 2 23.63 -6.40 15.66
N GLY A 3 22.81 -6.44 14.60
CA GLY A 3 23.17 -7.05 13.33
C GLY A 3 24.09 -6.16 12.50
N ARG A 4 25.13 -6.75 11.89
CA ARG A 4 26.03 -6.06 10.94
C ARG A 4 25.42 -6.03 9.55
N VAL A 5 24.73 -7.10 9.19
CA VAL A 5 23.91 -7.25 7.97
C VAL A 5 22.54 -7.72 8.40
N VAL A 6 21.49 -7.11 7.89
CA VAL A 6 20.10 -7.39 8.25
C VAL A 6 19.29 -7.55 6.98
N VAL A 7 18.51 -8.62 6.91
CA VAL A 7 17.43 -8.74 5.93
C VAL A 7 16.17 -8.16 6.56
N ALA A 8 15.59 -7.15 5.94
CA ALA A 8 14.36 -6.51 6.37
C ALA A 8 13.32 -6.67 5.26
N GLY A 9 12.12 -7.05 5.62
CA GLY A 9 11.05 -7.26 4.65
C GLY A 9 9.76 -7.65 5.32
N GLY A 10 8.77 -7.95 4.51
CA GLY A 10 7.47 -8.43 4.93
C GLY A 10 6.80 -9.21 3.82
N LEU A 11 5.78 -9.95 4.20
CA LEU A 11 4.88 -10.66 3.29
C LEU A 11 3.45 -10.57 3.82
N GLU A 12 2.53 -10.65 2.89
CA GLU A 12 1.11 -10.78 3.20
C GLU A 12 0.50 -11.84 2.27
N SER A 13 -0.37 -12.67 2.81
CA SER A 13 -1.16 -13.61 2.03
C SER A 13 -2.63 -13.49 2.39
N MET A 14 -3.29 -12.50 1.80
CA MET A 14 -4.71 -12.25 2.02
C MET A 14 -5.57 -13.40 1.45
N THR A 15 -5.11 -14.04 0.39
CA THR A 15 -5.77 -15.24 -0.17
C THR A 15 -5.89 -16.37 0.85
N ASN A 16 -4.92 -16.52 1.76
CA ASN A 16 -4.90 -17.58 2.76
C ASN A 16 -5.38 -17.12 4.15
N ALA A 17 -5.96 -15.94 4.26
CA ALA A 17 -6.52 -15.46 5.52
C ALA A 17 -7.62 -16.42 6.01
N PRO A 18 -7.53 -16.93 7.25
CA PRO A 18 -8.50 -17.89 7.76
C PRO A 18 -9.79 -17.24 8.23
N TYR A 19 -10.85 -18.02 8.36
CA TYR A 19 -12.01 -17.63 9.15
C TYR A 19 -11.81 -18.06 10.60
N LEU A 20 -12.16 -17.19 11.54
CA LEU A 20 -12.03 -17.40 12.97
C LEU A 20 -13.37 -17.75 13.57
N ALA A 21 -13.40 -18.76 14.43
CA ALA A 21 -14.55 -19.12 15.26
C ALA A 21 -14.28 -18.72 16.73
N PRO A 22 -14.71 -17.53 17.19
CA PRO A 22 -14.48 -17.08 18.56
C PRO A 22 -15.16 -18.01 19.59
N LYS A 23 -14.61 -18.07 20.80
CA LYS A 23 -15.16 -18.81 21.95
C LYS A 23 -15.16 -20.34 21.80
N MET A 24 -14.57 -20.93 20.77
CA MET A 24 -14.58 -22.37 20.55
C MET A 24 -13.75 -23.15 21.58
N LEU A 25 -12.68 -22.57 22.13
CA LEU A 25 -11.89 -23.19 23.21
C LEU A 25 -12.74 -23.42 24.47
N GLY A 26 -13.70 -22.54 24.76
CA GLY A 26 -14.64 -22.70 25.87
C GLY A 26 -15.91 -23.50 25.51
N GLY A 27 -16.01 -23.95 24.25
CA GLY A 27 -17.23 -24.54 23.68
C GLY A 27 -18.34 -23.53 23.46
N ALA A 28 -18.96 -23.54 22.31
CA ALA A 28 -20.12 -22.69 22.02
C ALA A 28 -21.40 -23.28 22.65
N ARG A 29 -21.43 -23.39 23.95
CA ARG A 29 -22.37 -24.21 24.76
C ARG A 29 -23.87 -24.05 24.41
N LEU A 30 -24.33 -22.84 24.11
CA LEU A 30 -25.73 -22.55 23.82
C LEU A 30 -25.83 -21.32 22.92
N GLY A 31 -26.69 -21.37 21.91
CA GLY A 31 -26.95 -20.29 20.97
C GLY A 31 -26.11 -20.42 19.69
N HIS A 32 -26.20 -19.39 18.85
CA HIS A 32 -25.50 -19.34 17.58
C HIS A 32 -24.01 -19.01 17.78
N ALA A 33 -23.15 -19.59 16.90
CA ALA A 33 -21.73 -19.23 16.77
C ALA A 33 -21.54 -18.41 15.49
N GLU A 34 -20.58 -17.49 15.54
CA GLU A 34 -20.17 -16.67 14.40
C GLU A 34 -18.85 -17.19 13.83
N MET A 35 -18.66 -17.02 12.53
CA MET A 35 -17.35 -17.10 11.89
C MET A 35 -16.98 -15.72 11.39
N LYS A 36 -15.77 -15.26 11.73
CA LYS A 36 -15.26 -13.94 11.34
C LYS A 36 -14.11 -14.07 10.38
N ASP A 37 -14.10 -13.25 9.36
CA ASP A 37 -12.98 -13.15 8.44
C ASP A 37 -11.79 -12.49 9.16
N HIS A 38 -10.66 -13.22 9.24
CA HIS A 38 -9.45 -12.72 9.87
C HIS A 38 -8.91 -11.46 9.18
N MET A 39 -8.99 -11.40 7.85
CA MET A 39 -8.52 -10.27 7.07
C MET A 39 -9.26 -8.96 7.46
N PHE A 40 -10.58 -9.04 7.69
CA PHE A 40 -11.35 -7.89 8.15
C PHE A 40 -10.97 -7.51 9.58
N LEU A 41 -10.90 -8.49 10.50
CA LEU A 41 -10.60 -8.23 11.91
C LEU A 41 -9.19 -7.66 12.13
N ASP A 42 -8.22 -8.09 11.33
CA ASP A 42 -6.82 -7.74 11.52
C ASP A 42 -6.42 -6.45 10.77
N GLY A 43 -7.03 -6.15 9.64
CA GLY A 43 -6.57 -5.06 8.79
C GLY A 43 -7.63 -4.15 8.16
N LEU A 44 -8.82 -4.65 7.85
CA LEU A 44 -9.79 -3.88 7.06
C LEU A 44 -10.90 -3.24 7.90
N GLU A 45 -11.10 -3.69 9.13
CA GLU A 45 -12.06 -3.14 10.10
C GLU A 45 -11.33 -2.37 11.20
N ASP A 46 -11.90 -1.26 11.65
CA ASP A 46 -11.30 -0.49 12.73
C ASP A 46 -11.37 -1.21 14.08
N ALA A 47 -10.24 -1.19 14.80
CA ALA A 47 -10.13 -1.88 16.09
C ALA A 47 -10.95 -1.20 17.22
N TYR A 48 -11.28 0.08 17.07
CA TYR A 48 -12.00 0.88 18.06
C TYR A 48 -13.48 1.02 17.71
N GLU A 49 -13.80 1.19 16.43
CA GLU A 49 -15.16 1.31 15.91
C GLU A 49 -15.54 0.03 15.16
N THR A 50 -15.87 -1.05 15.88
CA THR A 50 -16.20 -2.36 15.29
C THR A 50 -17.26 -2.24 14.19
N GLY A 51 -16.98 -2.85 13.03
CA GLY A 51 -17.84 -2.80 11.84
C GLY A 51 -17.55 -1.62 10.91
N ARG A 52 -16.70 -0.68 11.31
CA ARG A 52 -16.30 0.43 10.46
C ARG A 52 -15.09 0.06 9.62
N LEU A 53 -15.25 0.05 8.31
CA LEU A 53 -14.20 -0.34 7.37
C LEU A 53 -13.25 0.84 7.06
N MET A 54 -11.98 0.53 6.78
CA MET A 54 -10.94 1.50 6.46
C MET A 54 -11.32 2.46 5.34
N GLY A 55 -12.07 2.00 4.34
CA GLY A 55 -12.56 2.86 3.26
C GLY A 55 -13.56 3.94 3.70
N SER A 56 -14.24 3.76 4.83
CA SER A 56 -15.11 4.82 5.39
C SER A 56 -14.30 6.02 5.88
N PHE A 57 -13.10 5.79 6.40
CA PHE A 57 -12.17 6.87 6.76
C PHE A 57 -11.55 7.53 5.53
N ALA A 58 -11.38 6.78 4.43
CA ALA A 58 -10.96 7.35 3.16
C ALA A 58 -12.04 8.30 2.58
N GLU A 59 -13.33 7.98 2.75
CA GLU A 59 -14.42 8.90 2.42
C GLU A 59 -14.36 10.18 3.27
N ASP A 60 -14.08 10.08 4.58
CA ASP A 60 -13.89 11.25 5.45
C ASP A 60 -12.71 12.11 4.97
N CYS A 61 -11.63 11.50 4.51
CA CYS A 61 -10.49 12.20 3.94
C CYS A 61 -10.88 12.90 2.63
N ALA A 62 -11.59 12.20 1.73
CA ALA A 62 -12.08 12.80 0.49
C ALA A 62 -12.97 14.01 0.75
N GLU A 63 -13.88 13.91 1.71
CA GLU A 63 -14.77 15.00 2.12
C GLU A 63 -13.98 16.19 2.71
N ARG A 64 -13.01 15.93 3.60
CA ARG A 64 -12.19 16.97 4.22
C ARG A 64 -11.39 17.78 3.21
N TYR A 65 -10.80 17.10 2.22
CA TYR A 65 -9.99 17.75 1.17
C TYR A 65 -10.80 18.13 -0.06
N GLN A 66 -12.11 17.86 -0.08
CA GLN A 66 -13.02 18.13 -1.20
C GLN A 66 -12.54 17.47 -2.51
N PHE A 67 -11.95 16.25 -2.40
CA PHE A 67 -11.56 15.49 -3.57
C PHE A 67 -12.79 14.90 -4.26
N THR A 68 -12.94 15.23 -5.55
CA THR A 68 -14.04 14.66 -6.32
C THR A 68 -13.76 13.20 -6.72
N ARG A 69 -14.78 12.50 -7.15
CA ARG A 69 -14.67 11.16 -7.69
C ARG A 69 -13.76 11.12 -8.91
N GLU A 70 -13.89 12.08 -9.79
CA GLU A 70 -13.12 12.19 -11.02
C GLU A 70 -11.63 12.37 -10.72
N GLN A 71 -11.27 13.23 -9.78
CA GLN A 71 -9.87 13.43 -9.37
C GLN A 71 -9.24 12.15 -8.82
N GLN A 72 -9.99 11.37 -8.03
CA GLN A 72 -9.53 10.11 -7.48
C GLN A 72 -9.39 9.03 -8.56
N ASP A 73 -10.31 8.97 -9.50
CA ASP A 73 -10.24 8.05 -10.64
C ASP A 73 -9.10 8.42 -11.59
N GLU A 74 -8.84 9.69 -11.85
CA GLU A 74 -7.69 10.17 -12.63
C GLU A 74 -6.37 9.77 -11.94
N TYR A 75 -6.31 9.89 -10.61
CA TYR A 75 -5.14 9.44 -9.84
C TYR A 75 -4.92 7.92 -10.02
N ALA A 76 -5.97 7.13 -9.86
CA ALA A 76 -5.91 5.67 -9.99
C ALA A 76 -5.52 5.22 -11.40
N ILE A 77 -6.04 5.88 -12.45
CA ILE A 77 -5.67 5.64 -13.83
C ILE A 77 -4.18 5.95 -14.06
N ALA A 78 -3.69 7.07 -13.54
CA ALA A 78 -2.27 7.42 -13.67
C ALA A 78 -1.36 6.45 -12.91
N SER A 79 -1.78 5.93 -11.73
CA SER A 79 -1.08 4.86 -11.02
C SER A 79 -1.01 3.57 -11.87
N LEU A 80 -2.14 3.19 -12.47
CA LEU A 80 -2.20 2.02 -13.36
C LEU A 80 -1.31 2.18 -14.59
N GLU A 81 -1.32 3.34 -15.24
CA GLU A 81 -0.45 3.64 -16.40
C GLU A 81 1.03 3.60 -16.03
N GLY A 82 1.39 4.13 -14.85
CA GLY A 82 2.75 4.03 -14.31
C GLY A 82 3.20 2.59 -14.11
N ALA A 83 2.35 1.74 -13.51
CA ALA A 83 2.63 0.33 -13.30
C ALA A 83 2.76 -0.45 -14.62
N LEU A 84 1.86 -0.23 -15.56
CA LEU A 84 1.94 -0.83 -16.90
C LEU A 84 3.18 -0.39 -17.68
N GLY A 85 3.55 0.89 -17.56
CA GLY A 85 4.77 1.44 -18.12
C GLY A 85 6.00 0.73 -17.56
N ALA A 86 6.08 0.60 -16.25
CA ALA A 86 7.19 -0.06 -15.55
C ALA A 86 7.31 -1.56 -15.88
N GLN A 87 6.16 -2.25 -16.04
CA GLN A 87 6.16 -3.64 -16.52
C GLN A 87 6.65 -3.76 -17.97
N LYS A 88 6.31 -2.78 -18.82
CA LYS A 88 6.68 -2.78 -20.24
C LYS A 88 8.14 -2.45 -20.47
N ASP A 89 8.70 -1.51 -19.71
CA ASP A 89 10.10 -1.06 -19.87
C ASP A 89 11.10 -1.90 -19.07
N GLY A 90 10.61 -2.86 -18.24
CA GLY A 90 11.44 -3.75 -17.43
C GLY A 90 12.10 -3.05 -16.24
N SER A 91 11.59 -1.93 -15.80
CA SER A 91 12.17 -1.12 -14.70
C SER A 91 12.42 -1.91 -13.43
N PHE A 92 11.59 -2.93 -13.16
CA PHE A 92 11.67 -3.76 -11.96
C PHE A 92 12.26 -5.15 -12.19
N ASP A 93 12.66 -5.53 -13.43
CA ASP A 93 13.13 -6.88 -13.75
C ASP A 93 14.32 -7.33 -12.89
N ALA A 94 15.20 -6.39 -12.52
CA ALA A 94 16.38 -6.67 -11.70
C ALA A 94 16.06 -6.97 -10.22
N GLU A 95 14.85 -6.67 -9.76
CA GLU A 95 14.44 -6.85 -8.35
C GLU A 95 13.27 -7.82 -8.17
N ILE A 96 12.62 -8.23 -9.26
CA ILE A 96 11.57 -9.26 -9.20
C ILE A 96 12.18 -10.62 -8.93
N ALA A 97 11.73 -11.29 -7.87
CA ALA A 97 12.04 -12.69 -7.57
C ALA A 97 10.87 -13.58 -8.00
N PRO A 98 10.98 -14.32 -9.12
CA PRO A 98 9.89 -15.18 -9.59
C PRO A 98 9.56 -16.27 -8.58
N VAL A 99 8.25 -16.54 -8.38
CA VAL A 99 7.76 -17.60 -7.50
C VAL A 99 7.16 -18.71 -8.35
N THR A 100 7.67 -19.94 -8.19
CA THR A 100 7.13 -21.11 -8.86
C THR A 100 6.27 -21.92 -7.90
N MET A 101 5.03 -22.18 -8.31
CA MET A 101 4.05 -22.95 -7.54
C MET A 101 3.72 -24.24 -8.28
N GLU A 102 3.72 -25.35 -7.56
CA GLU A 102 3.22 -26.63 -8.08
C GLU A 102 1.69 -26.66 -8.02
N THR A 103 1.06 -26.85 -9.16
CA THR A 103 -0.39 -26.98 -9.27
C THR A 103 -0.78 -28.34 -9.80
N ARG A 104 -2.06 -28.70 -9.71
CA ARG A 104 -2.57 -29.96 -10.30
C ARG A 104 -2.36 -30.04 -11.82
N LYS A 105 -2.12 -28.93 -12.50
CA LYS A 105 -1.89 -28.82 -13.95
C LYS A 105 -0.41 -28.68 -14.31
N GLY A 106 0.49 -28.74 -13.33
CA GLY A 106 1.93 -28.55 -13.48
C GLY A 106 2.44 -27.28 -12.78
N ALA A 107 3.73 -27.05 -12.87
CA ALA A 107 4.38 -25.87 -12.30
C ALA A 107 3.94 -24.57 -13.01
N VAL A 108 3.62 -23.56 -12.23
CA VAL A 108 3.30 -22.20 -12.72
C VAL A 108 4.26 -21.23 -12.07
N THR A 109 4.98 -20.45 -12.89
CA THR A 109 5.88 -19.40 -12.40
C THR A 109 5.21 -18.03 -12.53
N VAL A 110 5.09 -17.31 -11.42
CA VAL A 110 4.60 -15.94 -11.35
C VAL A 110 5.81 -15.00 -11.26
N SER A 111 5.93 -14.10 -12.22
CA SER A 111 7.01 -13.09 -12.30
C SER A 111 6.50 -11.72 -12.70
N THR A 112 5.20 -11.55 -12.80
CA THR A 112 4.58 -10.29 -13.22
C THR A 112 3.29 -10.10 -12.44
N ASP A 113 3.08 -8.89 -11.93
CA ASP A 113 1.84 -8.54 -11.24
C ASP A 113 0.64 -8.65 -12.19
N GLU A 114 -0.40 -9.32 -11.74
CA GLU A 114 -1.57 -9.65 -12.55
C GLU A 114 -2.53 -8.48 -12.68
N GLN A 115 -2.69 -7.70 -11.61
CA GLN A 115 -3.72 -6.67 -11.52
C GLN A 115 -3.59 -5.60 -12.60
N PRO A 116 -2.42 -4.98 -12.86
CA PRO A 116 -2.31 -3.97 -13.90
C PRO A 116 -2.75 -4.48 -15.28
N ARG A 117 -2.44 -5.74 -15.59
CA ARG A 117 -2.74 -6.38 -16.88
C ARG A 117 -4.20 -6.74 -17.07
N THR A 118 -4.94 -6.95 -15.98
CA THR A 118 -6.36 -7.31 -16.00
C THR A 118 -7.28 -6.12 -15.78
N ALA A 119 -6.73 -5.00 -15.35
CA ALA A 119 -7.46 -3.77 -15.11
C ALA A 119 -8.14 -3.23 -16.39
N ARG A 120 -9.26 -2.57 -16.21
CA ARG A 120 -10.10 -2.02 -17.29
C ARG A 120 -10.28 -0.51 -17.06
N PRO A 121 -9.34 0.33 -17.52
CA PRO A 121 -9.38 1.79 -17.30
C PRO A 121 -10.70 2.42 -17.79
N ASP A 122 -11.24 1.92 -18.92
CA ASP A 122 -12.50 2.34 -19.49
C ASP A 122 -13.72 2.12 -18.57
N LYS A 123 -13.60 1.24 -17.58
CA LYS A 123 -14.66 0.92 -16.61
C LYS A 123 -14.55 1.70 -15.30
N ILE A 124 -13.41 2.28 -14.99
CA ILE A 124 -13.17 2.97 -13.71
C ILE A 124 -14.25 4.02 -13.41
N PRO A 125 -14.60 4.94 -14.34
CA PRO A 125 -15.62 5.95 -14.05
C PRO A 125 -17.02 5.38 -13.78
N SER A 126 -17.30 4.15 -14.23
CA SER A 126 -18.60 3.50 -14.06
C SER A 126 -18.70 2.64 -12.79
N LEU A 127 -17.63 2.49 -12.02
CA LEU A 127 -17.63 1.71 -10.79
C LEU A 127 -18.50 2.36 -9.72
N ARG A 128 -19.19 1.52 -8.94
CA ARG A 128 -19.98 1.99 -7.82
C ARG A 128 -19.09 2.25 -6.61
N PRO A 129 -19.41 3.27 -5.78
CA PRO A 129 -18.78 3.44 -4.48
C PRO A 129 -18.91 2.16 -3.63
N ALA A 130 -17.84 1.84 -2.89
CA ALA A 130 -17.76 0.59 -2.13
C ALA A 130 -18.14 0.74 -0.65
N PHE A 131 -17.99 1.94 -0.07
CA PHE A 131 -18.12 2.14 1.39
C PHE A 131 -19.29 3.03 1.80
N ARG A 132 -19.70 3.97 0.94
CA ARG A 132 -20.89 4.81 1.13
C ARG A 132 -21.72 4.80 -0.14
N ARG A 133 -23.04 4.88 -0.03
CA ARG A 133 -23.95 4.85 -1.17
C ARG A 133 -23.70 6.01 -2.15
N ASP A 134 -23.41 7.17 -1.61
CA ASP A 134 -23.10 8.45 -2.29
C ASP A 134 -21.63 8.83 -2.15
N GLY A 135 -20.77 7.84 -1.90
CA GLY A 135 -19.34 8.02 -1.71
C GLY A 135 -18.58 8.14 -3.03
N THR A 136 -17.27 8.27 -2.88
CA THR A 136 -16.32 8.47 -3.99
C THR A 136 -15.27 7.35 -4.07
N ILE A 137 -15.10 6.57 -3.00
CA ILE A 137 -14.12 5.49 -2.93
C ILE A 137 -14.66 4.23 -3.63
N THR A 138 -13.90 3.73 -4.59
CA THR A 138 -14.23 2.55 -5.40
C THR A 138 -13.12 1.51 -5.36
N PRO A 139 -13.36 0.29 -5.85
CA PRO A 139 -12.30 -0.71 -5.97
C PRO A 139 -11.09 -0.29 -6.84
N ALA A 140 -11.22 0.74 -7.68
CA ALA A 140 -10.12 1.21 -8.52
C ALA A 140 -9.26 2.27 -7.85
N ASN A 141 -9.83 3.13 -7.00
CA ASN A 141 -9.11 4.16 -6.27
C ASN A 141 -8.80 3.78 -4.80
N ALA A 142 -8.98 2.50 -4.49
CA ALA A 142 -8.52 1.80 -3.30
C ALA A 142 -7.48 0.75 -3.67
N SER A 143 -6.59 0.40 -2.76
CA SER A 143 -5.70 -0.74 -2.94
C SER A 143 -6.48 -2.05 -3.00
N SER A 144 -6.03 -3.00 -3.80
CA SER A 144 -6.68 -4.30 -3.91
C SER A 144 -6.24 -5.25 -2.79
N ILE A 145 -7.10 -6.25 -2.55
CA ILE A 145 -6.76 -7.44 -1.77
C ILE A 145 -5.72 -8.24 -2.58
N SER A 146 -4.50 -8.37 -2.06
CA SER A 146 -3.38 -8.94 -2.82
C SER A 146 -2.45 -9.74 -1.92
N ASP A 147 -1.78 -10.72 -2.53
CA ASP A 147 -0.66 -11.44 -1.92
C ASP A 147 0.64 -10.78 -2.41
N GLY A 148 1.63 -10.67 -1.54
CA GLY A 148 2.91 -10.07 -1.92
C GLY A 148 3.99 -10.27 -0.88
N ALA A 149 5.23 -10.10 -1.31
CA ALA A 149 6.40 -10.13 -0.43
C ALA A 149 7.49 -9.21 -0.96
N ALA A 150 8.23 -8.58 -0.06
CA ALA A 150 9.39 -7.78 -0.40
C ALA A 150 10.49 -7.96 0.65
N ALA A 151 11.75 -7.89 0.23
CA ALA A 151 12.89 -7.98 1.13
C ALA A 151 14.04 -7.07 0.67
N LEU A 152 14.71 -6.46 1.65
CA LEU A 152 15.87 -5.61 1.46
C LEU A 152 17.03 -6.10 2.32
N VAL A 153 18.25 -6.00 1.79
CA VAL A 153 19.47 -6.24 2.57
C VAL A 153 20.03 -4.90 3.03
N LEU A 154 20.08 -4.71 4.33
CA LEU A 154 20.55 -3.48 4.98
C LEU A 154 21.87 -3.74 5.71
N MET A 155 22.81 -2.82 5.59
CA MET A 155 24.07 -2.84 6.31
C MET A 155 24.64 -1.43 6.47
N ARG A 156 25.63 -1.29 7.32
CA ARG A 156 26.38 -0.03 7.42
C ARG A 156 27.22 0.16 6.16
N GLU A 157 27.38 1.40 5.72
CA GLU A 157 28.17 1.76 4.53
C GLU A 157 29.57 1.14 4.58
N GLY A 158 30.32 1.28 5.66
CA GLY A 158 31.65 0.68 5.79
C GLY A 158 31.68 -0.87 5.80
N GLU A 159 30.54 -1.55 6.05
CA GLU A 159 30.42 -2.99 5.84
C GLU A 159 30.28 -3.32 4.35
N ALA A 160 29.47 -2.54 3.63
CA ALA A 160 29.31 -2.69 2.19
C ALA A 160 30.65 -2.48 1.45
N GLU A 161 31.40 -1.44 1.82
CA GLU A 161 32.74 -1.16 1.29
C GLU A 161 33.70 -2.31 1.52
N ARG A 162 33.77 -2.84 2.77
CA ARG A 162 34.63 -3.99 3.10
C ARG A 162 34.26 -5.26 2.35
N ALA A 163 32.98 -5.44 2.06
CA ALA A 163 32.47 -6.56 1.27
C ALA A 163 32.57 -6.36 -0.25
N GLY A 164 33.05 -5.20 -0.71
CA GLY A 164 33.12 -4.87 -2.14
C GLY A 164 31.74 -4.69 -2.79
N LEU A 165 30.72 -4.33 -2.01
CA LEU A 165 29.36 -4.16 -2.46
C LEU A 165 29.09 -2.69 -2.80
N ALA A 166 28.41 -2.44 -3.91
CA ALA A 166 27.92 -1.11 -4.26
C ALA A 166 26.52 -0.89 -3.66
N PRO A 167 26.35 0.06 -2.71
CA PRO A 167 25.02 0.39 -2.18
C PRO A 167 24.11 0.93 -3.29
N ARG A 168 22.85 0.47 -3.30
CA ARG A 168 21.83 1.03 -4.22
C ARG A 168 21.31 2.38 -3.73
N ALA A 169 21.21 2.55 -2.42
CA ALA A 169 20.78 3.78 -1.76
C ALA A 169 21.35 3.88 -0.34
N ARG A 170 21.37 5.10 0.19
CA ARG A 170 21.70 5.38 1.59
C ARG A 170 20.45 5.87 2.31
N ILE A 171 20.14 5.29 3.47
CA ILE A 171 19.08 5.76 4.34
C ILE A 171 19.62 6.97 5.13
N LEU A 172 19.14 8.17 4.84
CA LEU A 172 19.54 9.38 5.53
C LEU A 172 18.79 9.60 6.82
N GLY A 173 17.52 9.21 6.87
CA GLY A 173 16.69 9.35 8.07
C GLY A 173 15.47 8.47 8.03
N HIS A 174 14.89 8.27 9.20
CA HIS A 174 13.59 7.61 9.35
C HIS A 174 12.87 8.22 10.56
N VAL A 175 11.55 8.20 10.54
CA VAL A 175 10.68 8.63 11.62
C VAL A 175 9.45 7.74 11.70
N SER A 176 8.81 7.77 12.85
CA SER A 176 7.47 7.20 13.04
C SER A 176 6.52 8.29 13.47
N HIS A 177 5.26 8.20 13.05
CA HIS A 177 4.20 9.08 13.49
C HIS A 177 2.95 8.26 13.82
N ALA A 178 2.29 8.62 14.90
CA ALA A 178 0.98 8.12 15.28
C ALA A 178 0.05 9.29 15.56
N GLN A 179 -1.21 9.12 15.21
CA GLN A 179 -2.27 10.12 15.43
C GLN A 179 -3.60 9.42 15.70
N GLU A 180 -4.67 10.18 15.81
CA GLU A 180 -6.02 9.65 15.95
C GLU A 180 -6.33 8.62 14.85
N PRO A 181 -6.79 7.41 15.19
CA PRO A 181 -6.99 6.32 14.22
C PRO A 181 -7.85 6.69 13.03
N GLY A 182 -8.93 7.44 13.24
CA GLY A 182 -9.82 7.89 12.18
C GLY A 182 -9.16 8.75 11.09
N TRP A 183 -7.96 9.28 11.36
CA TRP A 183 -7.19 10.08 10.41
C TRP A 183 -5.92 9.40 9.93
N PHE A 184 -5.86 8.07 9.94
CA PHE A 184 -4.69 7.33 9.44
C PHE A 184 -4.32 7.72 8.01
N THR A 185 -5.29 8.09 7.18
CA THR A 185 -5.10 8.53 5.79
C THR A 185 -4.18 9.74 5.65
N THR A 186 -4.08 10.57 6.66
CA THR A 186 -3.20 11.76 6.69
C THR A 186 -1.94 11.57 7.55
N ALA A 187 -1.77 10.43 8.21
CA ALA A 187 -0.62 10.14 9.07
C ALA A 187 0.74 10.20 8.34
N PRO A 188 0.86 9.89 7.04
CA PRO A 188 2.11 10.07 6.30
C PRO A 188 2.60 11.53 6.27
N ILE A 189 1.70 12.52 6.27
CA ILE A 189 2.03 13.95 6.11
C ILE A 189 2.97 14.45 7.22
N PRO A 190 2.62 14.38 8.52
CA PRO A 190 3.52 14.81 9.57
C PRO A 190 4.77 13.92 9.68
N ALA A 191 4.72 12.66 9.28
CA ALA A 191 5.91 11.82 9.21
C ALA A 191 6.90 12.34 8.16
N MET A 192 6.41 12.68 6.95
CA MET A 192 7.24 13.25 5.90
C MET A 192 7.82 14.61 6.29
N ARG A 193 7.03 15.52 6.87
CA ARG A 193 7.55 16.80 7.38
C ARG A 193 8.69 16.61 8.37
N ARG A 194 8.52 15.69 9.32
CA ARG A 194 9.53 15.41 10.36
C ARG A 194 10.79 14.73 9.81
N VAL A 195 10.69 13.85 8.82
CA VAL A 195 11.88 13.24 8.23
C VAL A 195 12.65 14.26 7.38
N LEU A 196 11.98 15.12 6.64
CA LEU A 196 12.61 16.23 5.91
C LEU A 196 13.35 17.17 6.86
N GLU A 197 12.69 17.63 7.93
CA GLU A 197 13.32 18.46 8.97
C GLU A 197 14.56 17.76 9.56
N ARG A 198 14.46 16.47 9.87
CA ARG A 198 15.55 15.69 10.46
C ARG A 198 16.79 15.60 9.57
N VAL A 199 16.61 15.53 8.25
CA VAL A 199 17.71 15.44 7.28
C VAL A 199 18.12 16.82 6.72
N GLY A 200 17.41 17.89 7.11
CA GLY A 200 17.68 19.26 6.68
C GLY A 200 17.26 19.54 5.24
N TRP A 201 16.24 18.83 4.75
CA TRP A 201 15.69 18.99 3.39
C TRP A 201 14.34 19.69 3.42
N THR A 202 13.99 20.27 2.28
CA THR A 202 12.65 20.74 1.95
C THR A 202 11.97 19.76 0.99
N ALA A 203 10.70 19.95 0.72
CA ALA A 203 9.99 19.12 -0.28
C ALA A 203 10.56 19.32 -1.70
N GLU A 204 11.14 20.48 -2.00
CA GLU A 204 11.76 20.80 -3.30
C GLU A 204 13.03 20.02 -3.55
N ASP A 205 13.77 19.66 -2.49
CA ASP A 205 14.99 18.85 -2.55
C ASP A 205 14.75 17.38 -2.90
N VAL A 206 13.47 16.94 -2.87
CA VAL A 206 13.10 15.57 -3.16
C VAL A 206 12.78 15.41 -4.64
N ASP A 207 13.48 14.51 -5.30
CA ASP A 207 13.27 14.21 -6.71
C ASP A 207 12.08 13.28 -6.93
N LEU A 208 11.89 12.27 -6.08
CA LEU A 208 10.84 11.28 -6.18
C LEU A 208 10.20 10.98 -4.81
N TRP A 209 8.89 10.83 -4.82
CA TRP A 209 8.07 10.48 -3.68
C TRP A 209 7.37 9.15 -3.93
N GLU A 210 7.54 8.23 -3.00
CA GLU A 210 6.77 6.99 -2.95
C GLU A 210 5.91 6.99 -1.70
N ILE A 211 4.60 7.11 -1.88
CA ILE A 211 3.60 7.16 -0.83
C ILE A 211 2.62 6.02 -1.06
N ASN A 212 2.49 5.13 -0.06
CA ASN A 212 1.60 3.98 -0.19
C ASN A 212 0.15 4.43 -0.46
N GLU A 213 -0.45 3.85 -1.50
CA GLU A 213 -1.78 4.16 -1.99
C GLU A 213 -2.82 3.22 -1.35
N ALA A 214 -2.91 3.20 -0.02
CA ALA A 214 -4.00 2.47 0.64
C ALA A 214 -5.37 2.86 0.01
N PHE A 215 -5.49 4.14 -0.29
CA PHE A 215 -6.51 4.76 -1.13
C PHE A 215 -5.85 5.93 -1.89
N ALA A 216 -6.36 6.29 -3.05
CA ALA A 216 -5.85 7.42 -3.85
C ALA A 216 -5.82 8.74 -3.04
N VAL A 217 -6.76 8.93 -2.13
CA VAL A 217 -6.84 10.13 -1.27
C VAL A 217 -5.62 10.30 -0.35
N VAL A 218 -4.88 9.22 -0.01
CA VAL A 218 -3.71 9.29 0.87
C VAL A 218 -2.57 10.08 0.22
N PRO A 219 -2.03 9.67 -0.94
CA PRO A 219 -1.02 10.46 -1.63
C PRO A 219 -1.56 11.78 -2.17
N MET A 220 -2.84 11.88 -2.53
CA MET A 220 -3.46 13.15 -2.93
C MET A 220 -3.44 14.17 -1.80
N ALA A 221 -3.82 13.79 -0.57
CA ALA A 221 -3.76 14.67 0.59
C ALA A 221 -2.32 15.11 0.89
N ALA A 222 -1.37 14.18 0.81
CA ALA A 222 0.04 14.47 0.99
C ALA A 222 0.58 15.45 -0.08
N SER A 223 0.16 15.28 -1.34
CA SER A 223 0.52 16.17 -2.44
C SER A 223 0.05 17.61 -2.19
N VAL A 224 -1.22 17.78 -1.76
CA VAL A 224 -1.77 19.10 -1.41
C VAL A 224 -1.01 19.73 -0.25
N GLU A 225 -0.74 18.97 0.82
CA GLU A 225 -0.16 19.47 2.06
C GLU A 225 1.34 19.80 1.99
N LEU A 226 2.07 19.13 1.10
CA LEU A 226 3.53 19.28 0.94
C LEU A 226 3.91 19.93 -0.39
N GLY A 227 2.93 20.23 -1.25
CA GLY A 227 3.21 20.80 -2.57
C GLY A 227 3.93 19.83 -3.50
N ILE A 228 3.66 18.52 -3.41
CA ILE A 228 4.34 17.51 -4.21
C ILE A 228 3.76 17.51 -5.63
N PRO A 229 4.57 17.78 -6.68
CA PRO A 229 4.12 17.72 -8.05
C PRO A 229 3.77 16.29 -8.45
N ARG A 230 2.72 16.11 -9.29
CA ARG A 230 2.25 14.77 -9.70
C ARG A 230 3.34 13.96 -10.42
N GLU A 231 4.17 14.61 -11.19
CA GLU A 231 5.28 14.00 -11.94
C GLU A 231 6.43 13.49 -11.07
N LYS A 232 6.43 13.82 -9.76
CA LYS A 232 7.38 13.30 -8.78
C LYS A 232 6.78 12.22 -7.86
N LEU A 233 5.46 11.97 -7.95
CA LEU A 233 4.72 11.13 -7.01
C LEU A 233 4.33 9.80 -7.63
N ASN A 234 4.80 8.68 -7.05
CA ASN A 234 4.45 7.31 -7.44
C ASN A 234 4.51 7.11 -8.96
N ILE A 235 5.60 7.54 -9.57
CA ILE A 235 5.74 7.65 -11.03
C ILE A 235 5.68 6.30 -11.77
N ARG A 236 5.87 5.20 -11.05
CA ARG A 236 5.79 3.83 -11.58
C ARG A 236 4.57 3.07 -11.08
N GLY A 237 3.55 3.81 -10.68
CA GLY A 237 2.36 3.26 -10.04
C GLY A 237 2.58 2.91 -8.57
N GLY A 238 1.50 2.53 -7.90
CA GLY A 238 1.49 2.17 -6.49
C GLY A 238 0.38 1.19 -6.16
N ALA A 239 -0.05 1.15 -4.90
CA ALA A 239 -0.95 0.14 -4.39
C ALA A 239 -2.35 0.12 -5.04
N CYS A 240 -2.84 1.23 -5.59
CA CYS A 240 -4.07 1.23 -6.39
C CYS A 240 -3.97 0.33 -7.63
N ALA A 241 -2.76 0.22 -8.20
CA ALA A 241 -2.51 -0.61 -9.39
C ALA A 241 -1.98 -2.01 -9.05
N LEU A 242 -1.19 -2.14 -7.95
CA LEU A 242 -0.41 -3.34 -7.65
C LEU A 242 -0.95 -4.12 -6.43
N GLY A 243 -1.66 -3.46 -5.52
CA GLY A 243 -2.05 -3.97 -4.21
C GLY A 243 -1.16 -3.44 -3.08
N HIS A 244 -1.73 -3.52 -1.90
CA HIS A 244 -1.16 -2.94 -0.67
C HIS A 244 -0.37 -3.96 0.10
#